data_e3e7bf8bdba55f8768398fe9b9ee2527
#
_entry.id   e3e7bf8bdba55f8768398fe9b9ee2527
#
_cell.length_a   1.000
_cell.length_b   1.000
_cell.length_c   1.000
_cell.angle_alpha   90.00
_cell.angle_beta   90.00
_cell.angle_gamma   90.00
#
_symmetry.space_group_name_H-M   'P 1'
#
loop_
_entity.id
_entity.type
_entity.pdbx_description
1 polymer ?
#
loop_
_entity_poly.entity_id
_entity_poly.type
_entity_poly.pdbx_seq_one_letter_code
_entity_poly.pdbx_strand_id
1 'polypeptide(L)'
;MMILATIVCYFAILLLIARITGRKGGSNAAFFKGENQSPWYVVAFGMIGASISGVTFVSVPGMVKAMDMTYMQTVFGFFFGYLAVAHILLPLYYKLNLTSIYTYLDTRIGKRAYRTGASFFLLSRMLGTAAKLYLVCLILYTYVFRDMGIPFWSIAAGSVALVWIYTHKSGIKTIVWTDTLQTFCLIAALISILVFVTAKLNLDFSGVIQTISSNEHSRIFVFDDWMSRQNFFKQFLSGIFIVIVMTGLDQDMMQKNLSCRSLRDAQKNMYCYGFAFAPLNLLFLGLGILLLVLAQEMQLELPAAGDDILPLFATQGYLGEGVLILFTIGIIAAAFSNSDSALTAMTTSFCIDLLDTGKDTEEEARRKRNRVQDRKS
;
A
#
# COMPACT_ATOMS: atom_id res chain seq x y z
N MET A 1 15.29 23.19 3.38
CA MET A 1 14.33 23.67 4.39
C MET A 1 12.88 23.34 4.04
N MET A 2 12.39 23.58 2.82
CA MET A 2 11.00 23.29 2.42
C MET A 2 10.60 21.81 2.59
N ILE A 3 11.41 20.87 2.18
CA ILE A 3 11.12 19.41 2.31
C ILE A 3 10.88 19.02 3.77
N LEU A 4 11.74 19.43 4.69
CA LEU A 4 11.58 19.13 6.11
C LEU A 4 10.30 19.76 6.69
N ALA A 5 10.00 21.01 6.33
CA ALA A 5 8.77 21.68 6.75
C ALA A 5 7.52 20.91 6.24
N THR A 6 7.56 20.43 5.00
CA THR A 6 6.46 19.67 4.41
C THR A 6 6.28 18.31 5.09
N ILE A 7 7.37 17.60 5.38
CA ILE A 7 7.33 16.34 6.13
C ILE A 7 6.73 16.57 7.53
N VAL A 8 7.18 17.59 8.24
CA VAL A 8 6.66 17.95 9.58
C VAL A 8 5.17 18.28 9.50
N CYS A 9 4.76 19.08 8.53
CA CYS A 9 3.34 19.43 8.32
C CYS A 9 2.49 18.19 8.03
N TYR A 10 2.95 17.30 7.15
CA TYR A 10 2.29 16.04 6.83
C TYR A 10 2.09 15.17 8.09
N PHE A 11 3.14 14.99 8.90
CA PHE A 11 3.02 14.22 10.13
C PHE A 11 2.17 14.89 11.20
N ALA A 12 2.18 16.23 11.28
CA ALA A 12 1.30 16.97 12.18
C ALA A 12 -0.19 16.71 11.85
N ILE A 13 -0.53 16.66 10.55
CA ILE A 13 -1.89 16.33 10.10
C ILE A 13 -2.24 14.87 10.45
N LEU A 14 -1.34 13.91 10.22
CA LEU A 14 -1.55 12.51 10.61
C LEU A 14 -1.79 12.35 12.11
N LEU A 15 -0.96 13.01 12.94
CA LEU A 15 -1.12 13.01 14.40
C LEU A 15 -2.45 13.64 14.84
N LEU A 16 -2.88 14.71 14.16
CA LEU A 16 -4.17 15.35 14.43
C LEU A 16 -5.33 14.39 14.13
N ILE A 17 -5.31 13.72 12.98
CA ILE A 17 -6.31 12.70 12.63
C ILE A 17 -6.29 11.57 13.65
N ALA A 18 -5.12 11.03 13.99
CA ALA A 18 -4.97 9.97 14.97
C ALA A 18 -5.53 10.39 16.34
N ARG A 19 -5.31 11.64 16.77
CA ARG A 19 -5.84 12.17 18.03
C ARG A 19 -7.36 12.36 18.01
N ILE A 20 -7.93 12.81 16.90
CA ILE A 20 -9.39 13.02 16.77
C ILE A 20 -10.13 11.68 16.72
N THR A 21 -9.63 10.74 15.92
CA THR A 21 -10.26 9.43 15.71
C THR A 21 -10.01 8.47 16.88
N GLY A 22 -8.84 8.57 17.52
CA GLY A 22 -8.45 7.72 18.65
C GLY A 22 -9.13 8.05 19.97
N ARG A 23 -9.67 9.27 20.15
CA ARG A 23 -10.34 9.70 21.41
C ARG A 23 -11.52 8.81 21.83
N LYS A 24 -12.18 8.13 20.90
CA LYS A 24 -13.33 7.22 21.14
C LYS A 24 -12.95 5.74 21.13
N GLY A 25 -11.66 5.37 20.94
CA GLY A 25 -11.21 4.03 20.59
C GLY A 25 -10.55 3.23 21.70
N GLY A 26 -10.95 3.40 22.98
CA GLY A 26 -10.32 2.69 24.10
C GLY A 26 -10.65 1.19 24.20
N SER A 27 -11.74 0.71 23.59
CA SER A 27 -12.16 -0.67 23.66
C SER A 27 -11.38 -1.60 22.72
N ASN A 28 -11.28 -2.88 23.06
CA ASN A 28 -10.68 -3.88 22.19
C ASN A 28 -11.49 -4.08 20.89
N ALA A 29 -12.81 -3.97 20.95
CA ALA A 29 -13.68 -4.02 19.79
C ALA A 29 -13.41 -2.87 18.80
N ALA A 30 -13.18 -1.65 19.31
CA ALA A 30 -12.79 -0.51 18.50
C ALA A 30 -11.40 -0.72 17.85
N PHE A 31 -10.45 -1.29 18.60
CA PHE A 31 -9.11 -1.54 18.10
C PHE A 31 -9.10 -2.62 17.01
N PHE A 32 -9.73 -3.78 17.24
CA PHE A 32 -9.63 -4.92 16.35
C PHE A 32 -10.59 -4.87 15.17
N LYS A 33 -11.81 -4.36 15.34
CA LYS A 33 -12.88 -4.34 14.32
C LYS A 33 -13.42 -2.95 13.98
N GLY A 34 -12.89 -1.88 14.58
CA GLY A 34 -13.43 -0.52 14.36
C GLY A 34 -14.91 -0.41 14.71
N GLU A 35 -15.40 -1.24 15.66
CA GLU A 35 -16.82 -1.36 16.05
C GLU A 35 -17.75 -1.76 14.87
N ASN A 36 -17.21 -2.26 13.76
CA ASN A 36 -17.91 -2.54 12.49
C ASN A 36 -18.69 -1.30 11.98
N GLN A 37 -18.10 -0.11 12.07
CA GLN A 37 -18.77 1.15 11.71
C GLN A 37 -18.06 1.91 10.60
N SER A 38 -16.98 1.36 10.02
CA SER A 38 -16.23 2.03 8.96
C SER A 38 -17.08 2.16 7.70
N PRO A 39 -17.20 3.38 7.12
CA PRO A 39 -17.88 3.56 5.84
C PRO A 39 -17.13 2.85 4.72
N TRP A 40 -17.82 2.08 3.91
CA TRP A 40 -17.21 1.25 2.86
C TRP A 40 -16.36 2.06 1.86
N TYR A 41 -16.78 3.28 1.51
CA TYR A 41 -16.06 4.13 0.56
C TYR A 41 -14.75 4.68 1.14
N VAL A 42 -14.70 4.94 2.46
CA VAL A 42 -13.46 5.35 3.14
C VAL A 42 -12.50 4.16 3.20
N VAL A 43 -13.01 2.96 3.51
CA VAL A 43 -12.23 1.74 3.52
C VAL A 43 -11.69 1.43 2.12
N ALA A 44 -12.51 1.54 1.06
CA ALA A 44 -12.11 1.30 -0.32
C ALA A 44 -10.96 2.24 -0.74
N PHE A 45 -11.12 3.53 -0.46
CA PHE A 45 -10.12 4.51 -0.80
C PHE A 45 -8.82 4.30 -0.03
N GLY A 46 -8.90 4.03 1.29
CA GLY A 46 -7.72 3.72 2.10
C GLY A 46 -7.01 2.42 1.69
N MET A 47 -7.77 1.39 1.30
CA MET A 47 -7.20 0.12 0.82
C MET A 47 -6.41 0.29 -0.49
N ILE A 48 -6.80 1.21 -1.37
CA ILE A 48 -6.03 1.53 -2.58
C ILE A 48 -4.61 1.95 -2.18
N GLY A 49 -4.47 2.92 -1.28
CA GLY A 49 -3.17 3.40 -0.82
C GLY A 49 -2.36 2.36 -0.06
N ALA A 50 -3.02 1.57 0.79
CA ALA A 50 -2.36 0.50 1.51
C ALA A 50 -1.80 -0.62 0.60
N SER A 51 -2.36 -0.76 -0.61
CA SER A 51 -1.88 -1.72 -1.60
C SER A 51 -0.77 -1.17 -2.48
N ILE A 52 -0.77 0.13 -2.72
CA ILE A 52 0.30 0.83 -3.44
C ILE A 52 1.39 1.16 -2.42
N SER A 53 2.37 0.28 -2.30
CA SER A 53 3.53 0.53 -1.43
C SER A 53 4.46 1.60 -2.03
N GLY A 54 5.35 2.19 -1.22
CA GLY A 54 6.38 3.10 -1.72
C GLY A 54 7.28 2.47 -2.79
N VAL A 55 7.49 1.14 -2.70
CA VAL A 55 8.18 0.39 -3.76
C VAL A 55 7.33 0.40 -5.04
N THR A 56 6.03 0.12 -4.96
CA THR A 56 5.13 0.15 -6.13
C THR A 56 5.14 1.53 -6.80
N PHE A 57 5.21 2.60 -6.01
CA PHE A 57 5.24 3.98 -6.51
C PHE A 57 6.40 4.26 -7.46
N VAL A 58 7.55 3.62 -7.24
CA VAL A 58 8.73 3.77 -8.10
C VAL A 58 8.91 2.63 -9.10
N SER A 59 8.57 1.39 -8.69
CA SER A 59 8.82 0.21 -9.53
C SER A 59 7.85 0.09 -10.70
N VAL A 60 6.56 0.44 -10.54
CA VAL A 60 5.59 0.30 -11.63
C VAL A 60 5.91 1.20 -12.83
N PRO A 61 6.23 2.48 -12.67
CA PRO A 61 6.74 3.28 -13.79
C PRO A 61 8.04 2.74 -14.37
N GLY A 62 8.95 2.30 -13.51
CA GLY A 62 10.29 1.83 -13.91
C GLY A 62 10.29 0.51 -14.67
N MET A 63 9.31 -0.38 -14.41
CA MET A 63 9.27 -1.69 -15.08
C MET A 63 8.92 -1.60 -16.57
N VAL A 64 8.35 -0.49 -17.03
CA VAL A 64 8.01 -0.27 -18.45
C VAL A 64 9.24 -0.43 -19.33
N LYS A 65 10.40 0.04 -18.88
CA LYS A 65 11.67 -0.11 -19.61
C LYS A 65 12.03 -1.56 -19.97
N ALA A 66 11.69 -2.51 -19.09
CA ALA A 66 12.09 -3.91 -19.23
C ALA A 66 10.96 -4.84 -19.69
N MET A 67 9.71 -4.47 -19.44
CA MET A 67 8.56 -5.37 -19.60
C MET A 67 7.40 -4.70 -20.35
N ASP A 68 7.57 -3.51 -20.91
CA ASP A 68 6.53 -2.73 -21.54
C ASP A 68 5.34 -2.47 -20.56
N MET A 69 4.14 -2.28 -21.06
CA MET A 69 2.93 -2.17 -20.24
C MET A 69 2.31 -3.54 -19.90
N THR A 70 3.04 -4.65 -20.05
CA THR A 70 2.50 -6.02 -19.87
C THR A 70 2.00 -6.30 -18.46
N TYR A 71 2.47 -5.55 -17.45
CA TYR A 71 1.95 -5.64 -16.07
C TYR A 71 0.43 -5.42 -15.99
N MET A 72 -0.17 -4.70 -16.94
CA MET A 72 -1.64 -4.55 -17.01
C MET A 72 -2.36 -5.89 -17.14
N GLN A 73 -1.76 -6.91 -17.73
CA GLN A 73 -2.35 -8.26 -17.80
C GLN A 73 -2.56 -8.86 -16.39
N THR A 74 -1.56 -8.67 -15.50
CA THR A 74 -1.67 -9.07 -14.10
C THR A 74 -2.74 -8.26 -13.37
N VAL A 75 -2.80 -6.94 -13.62
CA VAL A 75 -3.81 -6.05 -13.03
C VAL A 75 -5.22 -6.41 -13.47
N PHE A 76 -5.44 -6.84 -14.71
CA PHE A 76 -6.73 -7.41 -15.13
C PHE A 76 -7.08 -8.67 -14.34
N GLY A 77 -6.10 -9.53 -14.06
CA GLY A 77 -6.28 -10.68 -13.18
C GLY A 77 -6.70 -10.29 -11.76
N PHE A 78 -6.15 -9.20 -11.22
CA PHE A 78 -6.51 -8.70 -9.89
C PHE A 78 -8.00 -8.47 -9.75
N PHE A 79 -8.66 -7.91 -10.76
CA PHE A 79 -10.11 -7.66 -10.72
C PHE A 79 -10.91 -8.95 -10.44
N PHE A 80 -10.57 -10.03 -11.14
CA PHE A 80 -11.22 -11.33 -10.91
C PHE A 80 -10.86 -11.93 -9.55
N GLY A 81 -9.65 -11.72 -9.08
CA GLY A 81 -9.25 -12.07 -7.72
C GLY A 81 -10.09 -11.35 -6.66
N TYR A 82 -10.33 -10.03 -6.82
CA TYR A 82 -11.20 -9.27 -5.92
C TYR A 82 -12.67 -9.75 -5.96
N LEU A 83 -13.17 -10.15 -7.12
CA LEU A 83 -14.49 -10.79 -7.24
C LEU A 83 -14.54 -12.11 -6.45
N ALA A 84 -13.51 -12.95 -6.57
CA ALA A 84 -13.44 -14.20 -5.80
C ALA A 84 -13.40 -13.91 -4.28
N VAL A 85 -12.61 -12.95 -3.82
CA VAL A 85 -12.58 -12.53 -2.41
C VAL A 85 -13.96 -12.03 -1.96
N ALA A 86 -14.63 -11.19 -2.77
CA ALA A 86 -15.92 -10.60 -2.45
C ALA A 86 -17.05 -11.64 -2.33
N HIS A 87 -17.03 -12.67 -3.17
CA HIS A 87 -18.12 -13.64 -3.22
C HIS A 87 -17.85 -14.94 -2.46
N ILE A 88 -16.60 -15.30 -2.21
CA ILE A 88 -16.25 -16.56 -1.55
C ILE A 88 -15.74 -16.30 -0.12
N LEU A 89 -14.69 -15.48 0.03
CA LEU A 89 -14.02 -15.33 1.32
C LEU A 89 -14.75 -14.39 2.26
N LEU A 90 -15.21 -13.22 1.81
CA LEU A 90 -15.94 -12.29 2.68
C LEU A 90 -17.23 -12.90 3.25
N PRO A 91 -18.11 -13.56 2.47
CA PRO A 91 -19.27 -14.23 3.03
C PRO A 91 -18.93 -15.26 4.11
N LEU A 92 -17.84 -16.02 3.89
CA LEU A 92 -17.35 -17.00 4.86
C LEU A 92 -16.93 -16.33 6.17
N TYR A 93 -16.13 -15.27 6.09
CA TYR A 93 -15.60 -14.56 7.25
C TYR A 93 -16.70 -13.82 8.04
N TYR A 94 -17.66 -13.19 7.35
CA TYR A 94 -18.81 -12.55 7.99
C TYR A 94 -19.75 -13.56 8.65
N LYS A 95 -20.03 -14.70 7.99
CA LYS A 95 -20.87 -15.77 8.57
C LYS A 95 -20.26 -16.33 9.85
N LEU A 96 -18.98 -16.46 9.93
CA LEU A 96 -18.25 -16.96 11.09
C LEU A 96 -17.91 -15.86 12.11
N ASN A 97 -18.25 -14.60 11.85
CA ASN A 97 -17.95 -13.42 12.67
C ASN A 97 -16.49 -13.35 13.14
N LEU A 98 -15.55 -13.64 12.23
CA LEU A 98 -14.14 -13.72 12.56
C LEU A 98 -13.58 -12.33 12.91
N THR A 99 -12.66 -12.30 13.88
CA THR A 99 -11.80 -11.14 14.17
C THR A 99 -10.42 -11.34 13.55
N SER A 100 -9.89 -12.56 13.67
CA SER A 100 -8.74 -13.02 12.90
C SER A 100 -9.20 -14.05 11.88
N ILE A 101 -8.75 -13.92 10.63
CA ILE A 101 -9.08 -14.88 9.56
C ILE A 101 -8.46 -16.26 9.85
N TYR A 102 -7.39 -16.31 10.65
CA TYR A 102 -6.72 -17.56 11.01
C TYR A 102 -7.54 -18.40 11.98
N THR A 103 -8.48 -17.81 12.75
CA THR A 103 -9.42 -18.55 13.59
C THR A 103 -10.26 -19.55 12.78
N TYR A 104 -10.43 -19.34 11.48
CA TYR A 104 -11.03 -20.30 10.56
C TYR A 104 -10.31 -21.66 10.60
N LEU A 105 -8.98 -21.63 10.68
CA LEU A 105 -8.16 -22.85 10.73
C LEU A 105 -8.38 -23.62 12.05
N ASP A 106 -8.63 -22.92 13.17
CA ASP A 106 -8.93 -23.57 14.45
C ASP A 106 -10.21 -24.40 14.36
N THR A 107 -11.25 -23.84 13.73
CA THR A 107 -12.56 -24.48 13.62
C THR A 107 -12.60 -25.63 12.62
N ARG A 108 -11.74 -25.64 11.58
CA ARG A 108 -11.79 -26.61 10.47
C ARG A 108 -10.69 -27.65 10.51
N ILE A 109 -9.51 -27.30 10.99
CA ILE A 109 -8.32 -28.17 10.96
C ILE A 109 -7.81 -28.44 12.37
N GLY A 110 -7.81 -27.41 13.25
CA GLY A 110 -7.39 -27.52 14.64
C GLY A 110 -6.31 -26.53 15.05
N LYS A 111 -6.04 -26.48 16.35
CA LYS A 111 -5.16 -25.48 17.00
C LYS A 111 -3.74 -25.42 16.46
N ARG A 112 -3.18 -26.57 16.02
CA ARG A 112 -1.80 -26.58 15.48
C ARG A 112 -1.75 -25.81 14.17
N ALA A 113 -2.64 -26.09 13.22
CA ALA A 113 -2.73 -25.40 11.94
C ALA A 113 -3.01 -23.89 12.15
N TYR A 114 -3.90 -23.55 13.07
CA TYR A 114 -4.23 -22.18 13.43
C TYR A 114 -3.00 -21.39 13.90
N ARG A 115 -2.28 -21.89 14.92
CA ARG A 115 -1.09 -21.22 15.44
C ARG A 115 0.04 -21.14 14.41
N THR A 116 0.22 -22.20 13.59
CA THR A 116 1.21 -22.20 12.52
C THR A 116 0.88 -21.13 11.48
N GLY A 117 -0.37 -21.05 11.01
CA GLY A 117 -0.80 -20.03 10.06
C GLY A 117 -0.60 -18.61 10.57
N ALA A 118 -1.01 -18.33 11.81
CA ALA A 118 -0.81 -17.04 12.45
C ALA A 118 0.68 -16.69 12.63
N SER A 119 1.52 -17.66 12.98
CA SER A 119 2.97 -17.46 13.14
C SER A 119 3.64 -17.14 11.80
N PHE A 120 3.28 -17.85 10.73
CA PHE A 120 3.79 -17.56 9.38
C PHE A 120 3.34 -16.20 8.87
N PHE A 121 2.09 -15.81 9.14
CA PHE A 121 1.63 -14.45 8.84
C PHE A 121 2.49 -13.40 9.54
N LEU A 122 2.69 -13.54 10.85
CA LEU A 122 3.48 -12.58 11.63
C LEU A 122 4.92 -12.46 11.09
N LEU A 123 5.57 -13.59 10.81
CA LEU A 123 6.93 -13.62 10.28
C LEU A 123 6.98 -12.98 8.88
N SER A 124 6.10 -13.40 7.99
CA SER A 124 6.02 -12.88 6.61
C SER A 124 5.73 -11.38 6.60
N ARG A 125 4.79 -10.93 7.43
CA ARG A 125 4.39 -9.52 7.48
C ARG A 125 5.48 -8.64 8.07
N MET A 126 6.16 -9.11 9.12
CA MET A 126 7.29 -8.40 9.73
C MET A 126 8.44 -8.23 8.73
N LEU A 127 8.87 -9.32 8.08
CA LEU A 127 9.96 -9.27 7.10
C LEU A 127 9.58 -8.43 5.87
N GLY A 128 8.37 -8.62 5.34
CA GLY A 128 7.89 -7.89 4.17
C GLY A 128 7.75 -6.40 4.42
N THR A 129 7.23 -6.00 5.59
CA THR A 129 7.12 -4.58 5.96
C THR A 129 8.48 -3.94 6.20
N ALA A 130 9.37 -4.64 6.90
CA ALA A 130 10.73 -4.17 7.13
C ALA A 130 11.51 -3.97 5.81
N ALA A 131 11.40 -4.92 4.87
CA ALA A 131 12.03 -4.80 3.55
C ALA A 131 11.49 -3.60 2.75
N LYS A 132 10.17 -3.40 2.73
CA LYS A 132 9.55 -2.26 2.04
C LYS A 132 9.96 -0.91 2.67
N LEU A 133 9.96 -0.83 4.00
CA LEU A 133 10.37 0.37 4.71
C LEU A 133 11.86 0.66 4.48
N TYR A 134 12.71 -0.37 4.49
CA TYR A 134 14.13 -0.25 4.18
C TYR A 134 14.36 0.36 2.78
N LEU A 135 13.67 -0.16 1.76
CA LEU A 135 13.79 0.36 0.39
C LEU A 135 13.38 1.83 0.28
N VAL A 136 12.28 2.21 0.94
CA VAL A 136 11.85 3.61 0.97
C VAL A 136 12.84 4.50 1.72
N CYS A 137 13.36 4.05 2.87
CA CYS A 137 14.40 4.78 3.60
C CYS A 137 15.68 4.92 2.77
N LEU A 138 16.03 3.90 1.96
CA LEU A 138 17.17 3.94 1.05
C LEU A 138 16.97 4.97 -0.06
N ILE A 139 15.77 5.03 -0.66
CA ILE A 139 15.42 6.04 -1.67
C ILE A 139 15.47 7.45 -1.06
N LEU A 140 14.86 7.64 0.12
CA LEU A 140 14.90 8.92 0.82
C LEU A 140 16.33 9.32 1.16
N TYR A 141 17.15 8.38 1.65
CA TYR A 141 18.57 8.63 1.96
C TYR A 141 19.35 9.03 0.69
N THR A 142 19.22 8.26 -0.38
CA THR A 142 20.01 8.45 -1.59
C THR A 142 19.63 9.71 -2.36
N TYR A 143 18.33 9.99 -2.46
CA TYR A 143 17.81 11.00 -3.37
C TYR A 143 17.29 12.28 -2.68
N VAL A 144 16.94 12.22 -1.40
CA VAL A 144 16.34 13.37 -0.69
C VAL A 144 17.24 13.94 0.38
N PHE A 145 17.85 13.09 1.20
CA PHE A 145 18.61 13.52 2.39
C PHE A 145 20.14 13.44 2.24
N ARG A 146 20.64 12.98 1.10
CA ARG A 146 22.07 12.79 0.86
C ARG A 146 22.87 14.08 1.12
N ASP A 147 22.42 15.18 0.54
CA ASP A 147 23.11 16.47 0.62
C ASP A 147 22.98 17.17 1.99
N MET A 148 22.08 16.64 2.84
CA MET A 148 21.86 17.16 4.20
C MET A 148 22.78 16.51 5.24
N GLY A 149 23.61 15.54 4.85
CA GLY A 149 24.51 14.82 5.76
C GLY A 149 23.81 13.95 6.82
N ILE A 150 22.51 13.62 6.61
CA ILE A 150 21.72 12.80 7.54
C ILE A 150 22.06 11.33 7.31
N PRO A 151 22.55 10.58 8.31
CA PRO A 151 22.91 9.19 8.12
C PRO A 151 21.66 8.31 7.98
N PHE A 152 21.77 7.22 7.20
CA PHE A 152 20.68 6.29 6.91
C PHE A 152 19.94 5.80 8.17
N TRP A 153 20.68 5.42 9.22
CA TRP A 153 20.07 4.91 10.44
C TRP A 153 19.14 5.92 11.13
N SER A 154 19.43 7.24 11.02
CA SER A 154 18.55 8.29 11.58
C SER A 154 17.22 8.38 10.81
N ILE A 155 17.24 8.20 9.48
CA ILE A 155 16.05 8.19 8.65
C ILE A 155 15.21 6.97 8.99
N ALA A 156 15.84 5.79 9.09
CA ALA A 156 15.16 4.55 9.42
C ALA A 156 14.55 4.60 10.83
N ALA A 157 15.33 4.99 11.84
CA ALA A 157 14.88 5.13 13.22
C ALA A 157 13.77 6.19 13.35
N GLY A 158 13.93 7.33 12.70
CA GLY A 158 12.93 8.39 12.67
C GLY A 158 11.61 7.92 12.04
N SER A 159 11.68 7.17 10.93
CA SER A 159 10.52 6.61 10.26
C SER A 159 9.76 5.64 11.16
N VAL A 160 10.46 4.70 11.80
CA VAL A 160 9.85 3.75 12.76
C VAL A 160 9.24 4.48 13.94
N ALA A 161 9.96 5.45 14.52
CA ALA A 161 9.46 6.23 15.64
C ALA A 161 8.20 7.02 15.29
N LEU A 162 8.14 7.61 14.10
CA LEU A 162 6.98 8.36 13.62
C LEU A 162 5.77 7.42 13.43
N VAL A 163 5.95 6.26 12.78
CA VAL A 163 4.88 5.25 12.65
C VAL A 163 4.37 4.85 14.03
N TRP A 164 5.27 4.56 14.97
CA TRP A 164 4.88 4.17 16.32
C TRP A 164 4.09 5.25 17.06
N ILE A 165 4.53 6.52 16.99
CA ILE A 165 3.90 7.64 17.70
C ILE A 165 2.42 7.79 17.31
N TYR A 166 2.09 7.73 16.01
CA TYR A 166 0.69 7.95 15.62
C TYR A 166 -0.16 6.67 15.61
N THR A 167 0.46 5.47 15.50
CA THR A 167 -0.27 4.21 15.61
C THR A 167 -0.45 3.74 17.05
N HIS A 168 0.40 4.20 17.96
CA HIS A 168 0.31 3.86 19.37
C HIS A 168 -1.07 4.25 19.93
N LYS A 169 -1.78 3.29 20.52
CA LYS A 169 -3.16 3.41 20.98
C LYS A 169 -4.23 3.59 19.88
N SER A 170 -3.85 3.64 18.62
CA SER A 170 -4.77 3.69 17.49
C SER A 170 -5.18 2.28 17.09
N GLY A 171 -6.45 2.11 16.74
CA GLY A 171 -6.96 0.84 16.21
C GLY A 171 -7.29 0.99 14.73
N ILE A 172 -7.90 -0.06 14.16
CA ILE A 172 -8.27 -0.12 12.75
C ILE A 172 -9.13 1.09 12.31
N LYS A 173 -9.95 1.64 13.21
CA LYS A 173 -10.77 2.82 12.93
C LYS A 173 -9.92 4.06 12.58
N THR A 174 -8.80 4.26 13.28
CA THR A 174 -7.88 5.35 12.98
C THR A 174 -7.12 5.08 11.70
N ILE A 175 -6.62 3.84 11.53
CA ILE A 175 -5.88 3.42 10.34
C ILE A 175 -6.68 3.68 9.06
N VAL A 176 -7.97 3.34 9.03
CA VAL A 176 -8.83 3.60 7.87
C VAL A 176 -8.85 5.08 7.47
N TRP A 177 -8.83 6.01 8.44
CA TRP A 177 -8.82 7.45 8.15
C TRP A 177 -7.41 7.98 7.80
N THR A 178 -6.36 7.48 8.46
CA THR A 178 -4.99 7.85 8.08
C THR A 178 -4.63 7.32 6.70
N ASP A 179 -5.01 6.09 6.37
CA ASP A 179 -4.86 5.51 5.03
C ASP A 179 -5.58 6.34 3.96
N THR A 180 -6.75 6.88 4.28
CA THR A 180 -7.50 7.76 3.36
C THR A 180 -6.70 9.01 3.02
N LEU A 181 -6.11 9.69 4.02
CA LEU A 181 -5.25 10.85 3.78
C LEU A 181 -4.01 10.46 2.99
N GLN A 182 -3.36 9.36 3.36
CA GLN A 182 -2.14 8.87 2.72
C GLN A 182 -2.39 8.51 1.25
N THR A 183 -3.52 7.85 0.96
CA THR A 183 -3.96 7.56 -0.40
C THR A 183 -4.20 8.83 -1.21
N PHE A 184 -4.84 9.84 -0.60
CA PHE A 184 -5.05 11.13 -1.25
C PHE A 184 -3.73 11.80 -1.61
N CYS A 185 -2.77 11.85 -0.68
CA CYS A 185 -1.44 12.41 -0.92
C CYS A 185 -0.69 11.66 -2.03
N LEU A 186 -0.76 10.32 -2.03
CA LEU A 186 -0.13 9.47 -3.04
C LEU A 186 -0.70 9.73 -4.44
N ILE A 187 -2.03 9.73 -4.58
CA ILE A 187 -2.70 9.98 -5.88
C ILE A 187 -2.45 11.41 -6.34
N ALA A 188 -2.53 12.38 -5.44
CA ALA A 188 -2.23 13.77 -5.76
C ALA A 188 -0.78 13.94 -6.24
N ALA A 189 0.17 13.28 -5.59
CA ALA A 189 1.58 13.26 -6.04
C ALA A 189 1.72 12.64 -7.44
N LEU A 190 1.11 11.47 -7.69
CA LEU A 190 1.13 10.82 -9.00
C LEU A 190 0.58 11.72 -10.11
N ILE A 191 -0.62 12.27 -9.90
CA ILE A 191 -1.26 13.15 -10.89
C ILE A 191 -0.43 14.41 -11.13
N SER A 192 0.08 15.02 -10.06
CA SER A 192 0.91 16.22 -10.20
C SER A 192 2.21 15.93 -10.94
N ILE A 193 2.89 14.83 -10.65
CA ILE A 193 4.11 14.43 -11.38
C ILE A 193 3.78 14.21 -12.85
N LEU A 194 2.67 13.54 -13.19
CA LEU A 194 2.19 13.40 -14.56
C LEU A 194 2.02 14.75 -15.25
N VAL A 195 1.34 15.69 -14.60
CA VAL A 195 1.12 17.05 -15.14
C VAL A 195 2.45 17.77 -15.38
N PHE A 196 3.41 17.67 -14.46
CA PHE A 196 4.73 18.28 -14.65
C PHE A 196 5.51 17.66 -15.79
N VAL A 197 5.48 16.33 -15.94
CA VAL A 197 6.14 15.61 -17.04
C VAL A 197 5.50 15.99 -18.39
N THR A 198 4.17 15.99 -18.48
CA THR A 198 3.45 16.37 -19.69
C THR A 198 3.69 17.84 -20.09
N ALA A 199 3.72 18.74 -19.10
CA ALA A 199 4.07 20.15 -19.35
C ALA A 199 5.52 20.31 -19.85
N LYS A 200 6.45 19.50 -19.32
CA LYS A 200 7.86 19.53 -19.77
C LYS A 200 8.02 19.04 -21.21
N LEU A 201 7.22 18.06 -21.63
CA LEU A 201 7.15 17.54 -22.99
C LEU A 201 6.28 18.42 -23.93
N ASN A 202 5.70 19.51 -23.44
CA ASN A 202 4.76 20.37 -24.16
C ASN A 202 3.59 19.59 -24.80
N LEU A 203 3.10 18.56 -24.13
CA LEU A 203 1.99 17.72 -24.59
C LEU A 203 0.66 18.20 -24.01
N ASP A 204 -0.36 18.29 -24.87
CA ASP A 204 -1.76 18.37 -24.45
C ASP A 204 -2.31 16.97 -24.13
N PHE A 205 -3.55 16.87 -23.65
CA PHE A 205 -4.16 15.59 -23.30
C PHE A 205 -4.20 14.60 -24.49
N SER A 206 -4.44 15.10 -25.69
CA SER A 206 -4.45 14.30 -26.92
C SER A 206 -3.04 13.82 -27.25
N GLY A 207 -2.05 14.70 -27.14
CA GLY A 207 -0.63 14.37 -27.33
C GLY A 207 -0.13 13.32 -26.34
N VAL A 208 -0.55 13.37 -25.07
CA VAL A 208 -0.21 12.35 -24.08
C VAL A 208 -0.72 10.97 -24.50
N ILE A 209 -2.00 10.87 -24.89
CA ILE A 209 -2.59 9.60 -25.33
C ILE A 209 -1.85 9.09 -26.59
N GLN A 210 -1.59 9.96 -27.55
CA GLN A 210 -0.89 9.60 -28.76
C GLN A 210 0.54 9.13 -28.47
N THR A 211 1.29 9.86 -27.66
CA THR A 211 2.66 9.52 -27.27
C THR A 211 2.71 8.17 -26.57
N ILE A 212 1.79 7.92 -25.62
CA ILE A 212 1.72 6.63 -24.93
C ILE A 212 1.34 5.53 -25.93
N SER A 213 0.30 5.69 -26.75
CA SER A 213 -0.22 4.62 -27.60
C SER A 213 0.71 4.26 -28.78
N SER A 214 1.50 5.21 -29.27
CA SER A 214 2.44 4.98 -30.38
C SER A 214 3.85 4.55 -29.94
N ASN A 215 4.11 4.51 -28.64
CA ASN A 215 5.43 4.14 -28.11
C ASN A 215 5.67 2.64 -28.24
N GLU A 216 6.91 2.23 -28.51
CA GLU A 216 7.29 0.81 -28.63
C GLU A 216 7.04 0.01 -27.34
N HIS A 217 7.10 0.67 -26.16
CA HIS A 217 6.85 0.07 -24.86
C HIS A 217 5.35 0.03 -24.45
N SER A 218 4.42 0.36 -25.36
CA SER A 218 2.98 0.40 -25.06
C SER A 218 2.28 -0.93 -25.16
N ARG A 219 3.02 -1.99 -25.47
CA ARG A 219 2.48 -3.34 -25.59
C ARG A 219 1.92 -3.82 -24.26
N ILE A 220 0.60 -4.10 -24.22
CA ILE A 220 -0.09 -4.63 -23.04
C ILE A 220 -0.20 -6.15 -23.13
N PHE A 221 -0.66 -6.69 -24.27
CA PHE A 221 -1.01 -8.10 -24.42
C PHE A 221 0.05 -8.90 -25.15
N VAL A 222 0.47 -10.03 -24.55
CA VAL A 222 1.44 -10.97 -25.10
C VAL A 222 0.77 -12.34 -25.20
N PHE A 223 0.22 -12.67 -26.38
CA PHE A 223 -0.41 -13.96 -26.66
C PHE A 223 0.49 -14.88 -27.51
N ASP A 224 1.39 -14.28 -28.25
CA ASP A 224 2.21 -14.90 -29.28
C ASP A 224 3.37 -15.74 -28.75
N ASP A 225 3.87 -15.44 -27.56
CA ASP A 225 4.96 -16.19 -26.93
C ASP A 225 4.52 -16.90 -25.67
N TRP A 226 4.25 -18.20 -25.79
CA TRP A 226 3.85 -19.03 -24.64
C TRP A 226 5.01 -19.27 -23.65
N MET A 227 6.26 -19.21 -24.10
CA MET A 227 7.42 -19.41 -23.23
C MET A 227 7.75 -18.17 -22.42
N SER A 228 7.38 -16.99 -22.88
CA SER A 228 7.58 -15.72 -22.18
C SER A 228 6.97 -15.73 -20.78
N ARG A 229 7.67 -15.07 -19.85
CA ARG A 229 7.12 -14.76 -18.52
C ARG A 229 5.98 -13.76 -18.60
N GLN A 230 5.97 -12.90 -19.62
CA GLN A 230 4.93 -11.89 -19.89
C GLN A 230 3.72 -12.44 -20.64
N ASN A 231 3.64 -13.77 -20.91
CA ASN A 231 2.47 -14.32 -21.57
C ASN A 231 1.17 -14.02 -20.82
N PHE A 232 0.12 -13.62 -21.55
CA PHE A 232 -1.17 -13.18 -21.00
C PHE A 232 -1.76 -14.16 -19.98
N PHE A 233 -1.87 -15.44 -20.33
CA PHE A 233 -2.50 -16.43 -19.45
C PHE A 233 -1.73 -16.61 -18.14
N LYS A 234 -0.40 -16.58 -18.19
CA LYS A 234 0.44 -16.68 -16.99
C LYS A 234 0.25 -15.47 -16.09
N GLN A 235 0.32 -14.25 -16.67
CA GLN A 235 0.20 -13.00 -15.92
C GLN A 235 -1.21 -12.83 -15.35
N PHE A 236 -2.24 -13.08 -16.16
CA PHE A 236 -3.64 -12.96 -15.76
C PHE A 236 -4.00 -13.93 -14.63
N LEU A 237 -3.67 -15.22 -14.77
CA LEU A 237 -3.93 -16.21 -13.73
C LEU A 237 -3.11 -15.90 -12.47
N SER A 238 -1.83 -15.53 -12.61
CA SER A 238 -1.03 -15.07 -11.47
C SER A 238 -1.71 -13.92 -10.74
N GLY A 239 -2.25 -12.95 -11.46
CA GLY A 239 -2.98 -11.82 -10.88
C GLY A 239 -4.15 -12.26 -10.00
N ILE A 240 -4.97 -13.19 -10.48
CA ILE A 240 -6.11 -13.73 -9.72
C ILE A 240 -5.62 -14.33 -8.39
N PHE A 241 -4.63 -15.22 -8.44
CA PHE A 241 -4.13 -15.91 -7.24
C PHE A 241 -3.37 -14.97 -6.31
N ILE A 242 -2.60 -14.01 -6.84
CA ILE A 242 -1.94 -12.98 -6.02
C ILE A 242 -2.96 -12.23 -5.15
N VAL A 243 -4.08 -11.80 -5.71
CA VAL A 243 -5.12 -11.09 -4.94
C VAL A 243 -5.79 -12.00 -3.91
N ILE A 244 -6.11 -13.23 -4.29
CA ILE A 244 -6.71 -14.18 -3.33
C ILE A 244 -5.79 -14.33 -2.11
N VAL A 245 -4.49 -14.48 -2.33
CA VAL A 245 -3.51 -14.66 -1.25
C VAL A 245 -3.23 -13.35 -0.50
N MET A 246 -2.85 -12.28 -1.22
CA MET A 246 -2.38 -11.04 -0.61
C MET A 246 -3.50 -10.12 -0.10
N THR A 247 -4.75 -10.36 -0.51
CA THR A 247 -5.90 -9.62 0.00
C THR A 247 -6.83 -10.53 0.80
N GLY A 248 -7.21 -11.67 0.23
CA GLY A 248 -8.22 -12.55 0.82
C GLY A 248 -7.73 -13.38 1.99
N LEU A 249 -6.45 -13.77 2.01
CA LEU A 249 -5.82 -14.57 3.07
C LEU A 249 -4.85 -13.75 3.93
N ASP A 250 -4.87 -12.44 3.79
CA ASP A 250 -4.04 -11.51 4.56
C ASP A 250 -4.87 -10.81 5.64
N GLN A 251 -4.43 -10.90 6.91
CA GLN A 251 -5.15 -10.33 8.05
C GLN A 251 -5.25 -8.81 7.99
N ASP A 252 -4.24 -8.10 7.48
CA ASP A 252 -4.24 -6.64 7.38
C ASP A 252 -5.36 -6.15 6.44
N MET A 253 -5.42 -6.72 5.23
CA MET A 253 -6.45 -6.37 4.26
C MET A 253 -7.85 -6.82 4.71
N MET A 254 -7.96 -8.00 5.30
CA MET A 254 -9.25 -8.50 5.77
C MET A 254 -9.74 -7.77 7.00
N GLN A 255 -8.88 -7.34 7.90
CA GLN A 255 -9.28 -6.56 9.07
C GLN A 255 -9.96 -5.24 8.69
N LYS A 256 -9.47 -4.57 7.63
CA LYS A 256 -10.11 -3.38 7.06
C LYS A 256 -11.49 -3.71 6.49
N ASN A 257 -11.61 -4.78 5.73
CA ASN A 257 -12.90 -5.25 5.20
C ASN A 257 -13.90 -5.60 6.29
N LEU A 258 -13.44 -6.31 7.34
CA LEU A 258 -14.27 -6.71 8.47
C LEU A 258 -14.65 -5.54 9.39
N SER A 259 -14.05 -4.37 9.22
CA SER A 259 -14.47 -3.14 9.90
C SER A 259 -15.71 -2.47 9.26
N CYS A 260 -16.10 -2.87 8.06
CA CYS A 260 -17.31 -2.41 7.40
C CYS A 260 -18.58 -2.82 8.14
N ARG A 261 -19.67 -2.05 7.99
CA ARG A 261 -20.93 -2.25 8.70
C ARG A 261 -21.62 -3.57 8.37
N SER A 262 -21.49 -4.03 7.15
CA SER A 262 -22.16 -5.23 6.66
C SER A 262 -21.35 -5.93 5.58
N LEU A 263 -21.69 -7.20 5.32
CA LEU A 263 -21.13 -7.96 4.19
C LEU A 263 -21.32 -7.21 2.86
N ARG A 264 -22.49 -6.62 2.64
CA ARG A 264 -22.79 -5.85 1.41
C ARG A 264 -21.85 -4.65 1.26
N ASP A 265 -21.54 -3.96 2.37
CA ASP A 265 -20.63 -2.84 2.36
C ASP A 265 -19.18 -3.30 2.11
N ALA A 266 -18.76 -4.42 2.70
CA ALA A 266 -17.46 -5.02 2.42
C ALA A 266 -17.33 -5.49 0.95
N GLN A 267 -18.40 -6.03 0.37
CA GLN A 267 -18.43 -6.38 -1.06
C GLN A 267 -18.35 -5.14 -1.97
N LYS A 268 -19.10 -4.07 -1.66
CA LYS A 268 -19.00 -2.79 -2.38
C LYS A 268 -17.58 -2.22 -2.30
N ASN A 269 -16.96 -2.31 -1.12
CA ASN A 269 -15.56 -1.96 -0.93
C ASN A 269 -14.66 -2.71 -1.92
N MET A 270 -14.78 -4.05 -1.97
CA MET A 270 -13.97 -4.88 -2.87
C MET A 270 -14.16 -4.55 -4.34
N TYR A 271 -15.41 -4.28 -4.78
CA TYR A 271 -15.67 -3.87 -6.17
C TYR A 271 -15.06 -2.51 -6.50
N CYS A 272 -15.29 -1.51 -5.63
CA CYS A 272 -14.76 -0.17 -5.83
C CYS A 272 -13.22 -0.18 -5.85
N TYR A 273 -12.61 -0.87 -4.90
CA TYR A 273 -11.18 -1.05 -4.80
C TYR A 273 -10.60 -1.75 -6.04
N GLY A 274 -11.19 -2.90 -6.44
CA GLY A 274 -10.74 -3.66 -7.61
C GLY A 274 -10.86 -2.88 -8.91
N PHE A 275 -11.96 -2.12 -9.08
CA PHE A 275 -12.16 -1.31 -10.27
C PHE A 275 -11.19 -0.10 -10.32
N ALA A 276 -10.96 0.57 -9.20
CA ALA A 276 -10.10 1.74 -9.13
C ALA A 276 -8.61 1.38 -9.30
N PHE A 277 -8.22 0.14 -9.02
CA PHE A 277 -6.81 -0.28 -9.07
C PHE A 277 -6.27 -0.34 -10.52
N ALA A 278 -7.09 -0.71 -11.49
CA ALA A 278 -6.68 -0.80 -12.89
C ALA A 278 -6.34 0.57 -13.52
N PRO A 279 -7.18 1.62 -13.45
CA PRO A 279 -6.83 2.93 -13.97
C PRO A 279 -5.63 3.56 -13.26
N LEU A 280 -5.44 3.31 -11.96
CA LEU A 280 -4.26 3.81 -11.25
C LEU A 280 -2.97 3.17 -11.76
N ASN A 281 -2.95 1.86 -11.98
CA ASN A 281 -1.78 1.20 -12.56
C ASN A 281 -1.52 1.65 -14.00
N LEU A 282 -2.57 1.93 -14.77
CA LEU A 282 -2.44 2.50 -16.11
C LEU A 282 -1.78 3.89 -16.07
N LEU A 283 -2.11 4.73 -15.07
CA LEU A 283 -1.46 6.03 -14.87
C LEU A 283 0.02 5.86 -14.49
N PHE A 284 0.36 4.91 -13.63
CA PHE A 284 1.76 4.62 -13.29
C PHE A 284 2.57 4.14 -14.50
N LEU A 285 2.03 3.21 -15.29
CA LEU A 285 2.70 2.71 -16.50
C LEU A 285 2.80 3.80 -17.56
N GLY A 286 1.74 4.60 -17.76
CA GLY A 286 1.78 5.76 -18.64
C GLY A 286 2.84 6.78 -18.23
N LEU A 287 2.96 7.04 -16.91
CA LEU A 287 4.06 7.86 -16.40
C LEU A 287 5.42 7.26 -16.76
N GLY A 288 5.58 5.94 -16.68
CA GLY A 288 6.80 5.24 -17.08
C GLY A 288 7.17 5.54 -18.52
N ILE A 289 6.24 5.41 -19.48
CA ILE A 289 6.46 5.75 -20.89
C ILE A 289 6.87 7.21 -21.05
N LEU A 290 6.15 8.13 -20.42
CA LEU A 290 6.46 9.56 -20.53
C LEU A 290 7.84 9.91 -19.97
N LEU A 291 8.30 9.22 -18.92
CA LEU A 291 9.66 9.38 -18.40
C LEU A 291 10.72 8.83 -19.37
N LEU A 292 10.45 7.72 -20.08
CA LEU A 292 11.33 7.21 -21.11
C LEU A 292 11.46 8.20 -22.28
N VAL A 293 10.33 8.76 -22.75
CA VAL A 293 10.30 9.78 -23.80
C VAL A 293 11.05 11.03 -23.35
N LEU A 294 10.83 11.50 -22.13
CA LEU A 294 11.52 12.66 -21.58
C LEU A 294 13.04 12.44 -21.50
N ALA A 295 13.46 11.21 -21.12
CA ALA A 295 14.88 10.84 -21.10
C ALA A 295 15.51 10.92 -22.50
N GLN A 296 14.80 10.43 -23.52
CA GLN A 296 15.24 10.51 -24.93
C GLN A 296 15.38 11.97 -25.41
N GLU A 297 14.38 12.82 -25.15
CA GLU A 297 14.44 14.23 -25.49
C GLU A 297 15.58 14.99 -24.81
N MET A 298 15.85 14.63 -23.54
CA MET A 298 16.93 15.25 -22.78
C MET A 298 18.29 14.58 -22.97
N GLN A 299 18.38 13.54 -23.80
CA GLN A 299 19.59 12.73 -24.03
C GLN A 299 20.22 12.21 -22.74
N LEU A 300 19.38 11.81 -21.79
CA LEU A 300 19.82 11.30 -20.48
C LEU A 300 20.04 9.80 -20.53
N GLU A 301 21.16 9.34 -19.98
CA GLU A 301 21.36 7.93 -19.68
C GLU A 301 20.45 7.49 -18.52
N LEU A 302 19.59 6.53 -18.80
CA LEU A 302 18.71 5.97 -17.78
C LEU A 302 19.45 4.97 -16.89
N PRO A 303 19.15 4.95 -15.59
CA PRO A 303 19.68 3.95 -14.66
C PRO A 303 19.41 2.53 -15.15
N ALA A 304 20.31 1.60 -14.78
CA ALA A 304 20.13 0.18 -15.07
C ALA A 304 18.90 -0.39 -14.35
N ALA A 305 18.70 0.02 -13.10
CA ALA A 305 17.53 -0.37 -12.31
C ALA A 305 16.33 0.54 -12.65
N GLY A 306 15.20 -0.07 -13.01
CA GLY A 306 13.96 0.66 -13.29
C GLY A 306 13.47 1.47 -12.12
N ASP A 307 13.65 0.97 -10.90
CA ASP A 307 13.24 1.61 -9.65
C ASP A 307 13.91 2.99 -9.40
N ASP A 308 15.01 3.27 -10.07
CA ASP A 308 15.73 4.54 -9.95
C ASP A 308 15.28 5.59 -10.98
N ILE A 309 14.44 5.23 -11.98
CA ILE A 309 14.03 6.14 -13.05
C ILE A 309 13.19 7.29 -12.49
N LEU A 310 12.09 7.00 -11.82
CA LEU A 310 11.24 8.05 -11.23
C LEU A 310 11.98 8.88 -10.18
N PRO A 311 12.72 8.29 -9.21
CA PRO A 311 13.56 9.07 -8.29
C PRO A 311 14.54 10.00 -8.99
N LEU A 312 15.22 9.56 -10.04
CA LEU A 312 16.15 10.38 -10.81
C LEU A 312 15.48 11.67 -11.31
N PHE A 313 14.36 11.54 -12.01
CA PHE A 313 13.64 12.71 -12.55
C PHE A 313 13.06 13.60 -11.46
N ALA A 314 12.54 13.01 -10.39
CA ALA A 314 11.89 13.75 -9.32
C ALA A 314 12.87 14.53 -8.43
N THR A 315 14.14 14.10 -8.32
CA THR A 315 15.07 14.62 -7.30
C THR A 315 16.27 15.39 -7.88
N GLN A 316 16.66 15.09 -9.10
CA GLN A 316 17.83 15.75 -9.74
C GLN A 316 17.52 17.11 -10.40
N GLY A 317 16.35 17.69 -10.09
CA GLY A 317 15.96 19.02 -10.57
C GLY A 317 15.38 19.07 -11.99
N TYR A 318 15.29 17.94 -12.70
CA TYR A 318 14.77 17.90 -14.08
C TYR A 318 13.32 18.38 -14.19
N LEU A 319 12.51 18.12 -13.17
CA LEU A 319 11.09 18.48 -13.09
C LEU A 319 10.81 19.65 -12.11
N GLY A 320 11.86 20.18 -11.47
CA GLY A 320 11.76 21.30 -10.52
C GLY A 320 11.47 20.90 -9.07
N GLU A 321 11.65 21.87 -8.16
CA GLU A 321 11.53 21.64 -6.71
C GLU A 321 10.12 21.18 -6.27
N GLY A 322 9.08 21.61 -6.97
CA GLY A 322 7.71 21.19 -6.67
C GLY A 322 7.51 19.68 -6.79
N VAL A 323 8.11 19.07 -7.82
CA VAL A 323 8.04 17.63 -8.02
C VAL A 323 8.83 16.87 -6.97
N LEU A 324 9.97 17.37 -6.54
CA LEU A 324 10.75 16.79 -5.43
C LEU A 324 9.91 16.70 -4.14
N ILE A 325 9.18 17.76 -3.81
CA ILE A 325 8.30 17.80 -2.62
C ILE A 325 7.16 16.78 -2.78
N LEU A 326 6.48 16.79 -3.92
CA LEU A 326 5.36 15.89 -4.20
C LEU A 326 5.79 14.42 -4.21
N PHE A 327 6.92 14.11 -4.84
CA PHE A 327 7.52 12.78 -4.81
C PHE A 327 7.82 12.33 -3.38
N THR A 328 8.46 13.19 -2.59
CA THR A 328 8.81 12.89 -1.19
C THR A 328 7.56 12.61 -0.35
N ILE A 329 6.49 13.41 -0.49
CA ILE A 329 5.21 13.16 0.20
C ILE A 329 4.60 11.86 -0.28
N GLY A 330 4.55 11.62 -1.59
CA GLY A 330 3.94 10.43 -2.18
C GLY A 330 4.60 9.14 -1.70
N ILE A 331 5.93 9.08 -1.71
CA ILE A 331 6.67 7.89 -1.29
C ILE A 331 6.57 7.66 0.24
N ILE A 332 6.60 8.73 1.03
CA ILE A 332 6.39 8.66 2.48
C ILE A 332 4.97 8.17 2.77
N ALA A 333 3.96 8.76 2.15
CA ALA A 333 2.56 8.38 2.35
C ALA A 333 2.34 6.90 2.04
N ALA A 334 2.88 6.41 0.90
CA ALA A 334 2.78 5.02 0.51
C ALA A 334 3.51 4.06 1.46
N ALA A 335 4.68 4.45 1.98
CA ALA A 335 5.45 3.63 2.91
C ALA A 335 4.75 3.51 4.27
N PHE A 336 4.26 4.62 4.79
CA PHE A 336 3.68 4.68 6.12
C PHE A 336 2.30 4.02 6.18
N SER A 337 1.45 4.17 5.14
CA SER A 337 0.18 3.45 5.04
C SER A 337 0.34 1.92 5.08
N ASN A 338 1.42 1.41 4.49
CA ASN A 338 1.71 -0.01 4.54
C ASN A 338 2.23 -0.46 5.91
N SER A 339 3.04 0.39 6.56
CA SER A 339 3.70 0.05 7.83
C SER A 339 2.76 0.12 9.04
N ASP A 340 1.91 1.13 9.12
CA ASP A 340 0.96 1.31 10.23
C ASP A 340 -0.14 0.26 10.21
N SER A 341 -0.65 -0.04 9.04
CA SER A 341 -1.63 -1.12 8.83
C SER A 341 -1.05 -2.47 9.21
N ALA A 342 0.18 -2.77 8.77
CA ALA A 342 0.85 -4.01 9.12
C ALA A 342 1.09 -4.14 10.64
N LEU A 343 1.52 -3.06 11.30
CA LEU A 343 1.73 -3.05 12.76
C LEU A 343 0.42 -3.37 13.52
N THR A 344 -0.68 -2.78 13.09
CA THR A 344 -2.01 -3.01 13.70
C THR A 344 -2.49 -4.44 13.45
N ALA A 345 -2.34 -4.97 12.23
CA ALA A 345 -2.73 -6.34 11.92
C ALA A 345 -1.87 -7.37 12.65
N MET A 346 -0.55 -7.14 12.73
CA MET A 346 0.35 -8.00 13.52
C MET A 346 0.02 -7.97 15.01
N THR A 347 -0.32 -6.79 15.57
CA THR A 347 -0.76 -6.67 16.97
C THR A 347 -2.05 -7.45 17.19
N THR A 348 -3.01 -7.31 16.28
CA THR A 348 -4.29 -8.03 16.33
C THR A 348 -4.09 -9.54 16.31
N SER A 349 -3.36 -10.05 15.33
CA SER A 349 -3.10 -11.49 15.20
C SER A 349 -2.30 -12.03 16.39
N PHE A 350 -1.29 -11.31 16.85
CA PHE A 350 -0.52 -11.76 18.01
C PHE A 350 -1.36 -11.84 19.29
N CYS A 351 -2.20 -10.83 19.55
CA CYS A 351 -3.06 -10.82 20.73
C CYS A 351 -4.14 -11.90 20.66
N ILE A 352 -4.80 -12.04 19.51
CA ILE A 352 -5.93 -12.95 19.35
C ILE A 352 -5.44 -14.39 19.16
N ASP A 353 -4.50 -14.58 18.21
CA ASP A 353 -4.16 -15.91 17.72
C ASP A 353 -3.09 -16.62 18.56
N LEU A 354 -2.16 -15.86 19.18
CA LEU A 354 -1.08 -16.44 20.00
C LEU A 354 -1.30 -16.27 21.49
N LEU A 355 -1.79 -15.11 21.97
CA LEU A 355 -2.03 -14.84 23.39
C LEU A 355 -3.43 -15.21 23.85
N ASP A 356 -4.33 -15.61 22.94
CA ASP A 356 -5.72 -16.04 23.22
C ASP A 356 -6.52 -15.01 24.07
N THR A 357 -6.27 -13.70 23.79
CA THR A 357 -6.87 -12.60 24.58
C THR A 357 -8.39 -12.51 24.45
N GLY A 358 -9.02 -13.27 23.58
CA GLY A 358 -10.47 -13.37 23.46
C GLY A 358 -11.15 -13.96 24.71
N LYS A 359 -10.37 -14.59 25.60
CA LYS A 359 -10.84 -15.16 26.87
C LYS A 359 -10.57 -14.26 28.08
N ASP A 360 -9.76 -13.21 27.91
CA ASP A 360 -9.40 -12.28 28.98
C ASP A 360 -10.53 -11.28 29.25
N THR A 361 -10.52 -10.67 30.44
CA THR A 361 -11.30 -9.46 30.68
C THR A 361 -10.85 -8.32 29.78
N GLU A 362 -11.72 -7.35 29.50
CA GLU A 362 -11.40 -6.24 28.59
C GLU A 362 -10.14 -5.46 29.02
N GLU A 363 -9.95 -5.30 30.33
CA GLU A 363 -8.81 -4.59 30.90
C GLU A 363 -7.51 -5.39 30.75
N GLU A 364 -7.52 -6.69 31.01
CA GLU A 364 -6.38 -7.58 30.84
C GLU A 364 -5.96 -7.68 29.37
N ALA A 365 -6.91 -7.86 28.48
CA ALA A 365 -6.68 -7.88 27.04
C ALA A 365 -6.09 -6.55 26.56
N ARG A 366 -6.57 -5.41 27.06
CA ARG A 366 -6.02 -4.08 26.78
C ARG A 366 -4.59 -3.92 27.28
N ARG A 367 -4.27 -4.39 28.50
CA ARG A 367 -2.91 -4.35 29.04
C ARG A 367 -1.96 -5.22 28.22
N LYS A 368 -2.36 -6.42 27.84
CA LYS A 368 -1.58 -7.31 26.97
C LYS A 368 -1.34 -6.68 25.60
N ARG A 369 -2.37 -6.12 24.97
CA ARG A 369 -2.28 -5.42 23.68
C ARG A 369 -1.27 -4.27 23.71
N ASN A 370 -1.35 -3.39 24.70
CA ASN A 370 -0.42 -2.27 24.82
C ASN A 370 1.04 -2.76 24.96
N ARG A 371 1.28 -3.78 25.78
CA ARG A 371 2.63 -4.38 25.91
C ARG A 371 3.14 -5.00 24.62
N VAL A 372 2.27 -5.60 23.82
CA VAL A 372 2.63 -6.17 22.51
C VAL A 372 3.00 -5.07 21.53
N GLN A 373 2.23 -4.00 21.52
CA GLN A 373 2.47 -2.84 20.66
C GLN A 373 3.77 -2.14 21.00
N ASP A 374 4.08 -1.97 22.29
CA ASP A 374 5.33 -1.37 22.79
C ASP A 374 6.57 -2.24 22.51
N ARG A 375 6.42 -3.57 22.43
CA ARG A 375 7.55 -4.50 22.18
C ARG A 375 7.83 -4.76 20.70
N LYS A 376 6.89 -4.44 19.80
CA LYS A 376 7.01 -4.71 18.36
C LYS A 376 7.38 -3.50 17.53
N SER A 377 7.29 -2.32 18.09
CA SER A 377 7.82 -1.07 17.54
C SER A 377 9.27 -0.87 17.97
#